data_8c9ff715706a953118d66475bd21b736
#
_entry.id   8c9ff715706a953118d66475bd21b736
#
_cell.length_a   1.000
_cell.length_b   1.000
_cell.length_c   1.000
_cell.angle_alpha   90.00
_cell.angle_beta   90.00
_cell.angle_gamma   90.00
#
_symmetry.space_group_name_H-M   'P 1'
#
loop_
_entity.id
_entity.type
_entity.pdbx_description
1 polymer ?
#
loop_
_entity_poly.entity_id
_entity_poly.type
_entity_poly.pdbx_seq_one_letter_code
_entity_poly.pdbx_strand_id
1 'polypeptide(L)'
;VTLPGTTITVIGDGHKAYDRAVRDPSLGRAIVLERHPNPERGPKGSPRSEAARLRDEKLFPVDLLHKILRHSLAHQRRETIAFGRRLNALMEQMFLTAVWRNFVKKRSERVSKSGTPAMHLGLTSERWPWSRVFSRRLFPARTATPPLWAHLYRRLWTTPLYKNNTRHQLKLAF
;
A
#
# COMPACT_ATOMS: atom_id res chain seq x y z
N VAL A 1 10.26 11.25 -8.98
CA VAL A 1 10.65 12.13 -10.10
C VAL A 1 9.88 11.62 -11.31
N THR A 2 8.79 12.26 -11.65
CA THR A 2 8.06 12.00 -12.90
C THR A 2 8.83 12.64 -14.05
N LEU A 3 9.12 11.89 -15.09
CA LEU A 3 9.69 12.45 -16.31
C LEU A 3 8.69 13.44 -16.91
N PRO A 4 9.12 14.62 -17.37
CA PRO A 4 8.25 15.60 -18.01
C PRO A 4 7.51 14.96 -19.19
N GLY A 5 6.18 15.08 -19.22
CA GLY A 5 5.33 14.54 -20.28
C GLY A 5 4.82 13.13 -20.09
N THR A 6 5.13 12.43 -18.97
CA THR A 6 4.60 11.09 -18.69
C THR A 6 3.27 11.16 -17.98
N THR A 7 2.23 10.64 -18.59
CA THR A 7 0.91 10.46 -17.96
C THR A 7 0.89 9.19 -17.12
N ILE A 8 0.49 9.29 -15.86
CA ILE A 8 0.34 8.17 -14.94
C ILE A 8 -1.14 7.78 -14.87
N THR A 9 -1.45 6.54 -15.21
CA THR A 9 -2.79 6.00 -15.01
C THR A 9 -2.90 5.44 -13.60
N VAL A 10 -3.84 5.99 -12.83
CA VAL A 10 -4.20 5.51 -11.49
C VAL A 10 -5.50 4.73 -11.60
N ILE A 11 -5.46 3.45 -11.21
CA ILE A 11 -6.63 2.56 -11.25
C ILE A 11 -7.24 2.52 -9.85
N GLY A 12 -8.54 2.83 -9.73
CA GLY A 12 -9.24 2.90 -8.45
C GLY A 12 -10.66 2.33 -8.50
N ASP A 13 -11.23 2.10 -7.32
CA ASP A 13 -12.59 1.56 -7.13
C ASP A 13 -13.72 2.60 -7.30
N GLY A 14 -13.39 3.80 -7.76
CA GLY A 14 -14.37 4.88 -7.96
C GLY A 14 -14.71 5.66 -6.71
N HIS A 15 -13.94 5.55 -5.63
CA HIS A 15 -14.18 6.34 -4.42
C HIS A 15 -13.98 7.84 -4.69
N LYS A 16 -14.94 8.67 -4.26
CA LYS A 16 -14.98 10.13 -4.51
C LYS A 16 -13.72 10.91 -4.04
N ALA A 17 -12.97 10.36 -3.10
CA ALA A 17 -11.73 10.98 -2.64
C ALA A 17 -10.65 11.02 -3.73
N TYR A 18 -10.63 10.03 -4.64
CA TYR A 18 -9.66 10.01 -5.76
C TYR A 18 -9.95 11.12 -6.76
N ASP A 19 -11.22 11.41 -7.03
CA ASP A 19 -11.60 12.52 -7.90
C ASP A 19 -11.13 13.87 -7.37
N ARG A 20 -11.18 14.06 -6.05
CA ARG A 20 -10.67 15.27 -5.40
C ARG A 20 -9.15 15.34 -5.45
N ALA A 21 -8.47 14.21 -5.18
CA ALA A 21 -7.02 14.14 -5.21
C ALA A 21 -6.45 14.45 -6.60
N VAL A 22 -7.05 13.90 -7.65
CA VAL A 22 -6.60 14.12 -9.04
C VAL A 22 -6.81 15.57 -9.50
N ARG A 23 -7.77 16.28 -8.90
CA ARG A 23 -8.02 17.71 -9.19
C ARG A 23 -7.07 18.64 -8.46
N ASP A 24 -6.25 18.14 -7.55
CA ASP A 24 -5.29 18.96 -6.82
C ASP A 24 -4.22 19.48 -7.78
N PRO A 25 -4.05 20.82 -7.90
CA PRO A 25 -3.08 21.41 -8.81
C PRO A 25 -1.64 20.99 -8.54
N SER A 26 -1.32 20.59 -7.30
CA SER A 26 0.01 20.16 -6.90
C SER A 26 0.41 18.81 -7.53
N LEU A 27 -0.56 17.98 -7.92
CA LEU A 27 -0.33 16.69 -8.57
C LEU A 27 -0.14 16.83 -10.10
N GLY A 28 -0.43 17.99 -10.66
CA GLY A 28 -0.29 18.27 -12.06
C GLY A 28 -1.29 17.52 -12.96
N ARG A 29 -1.24 17.82 -14.26
CA ARG A 29 -2.12 17.19 -15.27
C ARG A 29 -1.66 15.79 -15.71
N ALA A 30 -0.68 15.23 -15.04
CA ALA A 30 -0.04 13.97 -15.42
C ALA A 30 -0.79 12.72 -14.91
N ILE A 31 -1.95 12.86 -14.24
CA ILE A 31 -2.69 11.73 -13.69
C ILE A 31 -4.02 11.55 -14.39
N VAL A 32 -4.24 10.36 -14.93
CA VAL A 32 -5.53 9.90 -15.45
C VAL A 32 -6.10 8.86 -14.49
N LEU A 33 -7.35 9.06 -14.07
CA LEU A 33 -8.05 8.13 -13.18
C LEU A 33 -8.94 7.18 -13.97
N GLU A 34 -8.57 5.90 -13.98
CA GLU A 34 -9.39 4.80 -14.48
C GLU A 34 -10.23 4.23 -13.33
N ARG A 35 -11.56 4.20 -13.48
CA ARG A 35 -12.48 3.81 -12.41
C ARG A 35 -13.09 2.46 -12.67
N HIS A 36 -12.99 1.56 -11.69
CA HIS A 36 -13.63 0.26 -11.65
C HIS A 36 -14.48 0.13 -10.38
N PRO A 37 -15.67 0.73 -10.33
CA PRO A 37 -16.53 0.68 -9.15
C PRO A 37 -16.94 -0.76 -8.83
N ASN A 38 -17.21 -1.04 -7.56
CA ASN A 38 -17.76 -2.33 -7.18
C ASN A 38 -19.15 -2.48 -7.78
N PRO A 39 -19.39 -3.49 -8.63
CA PRO A 39 -20.71 -3.74 -9.17
C PRO A 39 -21.64 -4.23 -8.06
N GLU A 40 -22.93 -4.06 -8.29
CA GLU A 40 -23.94 -4.61 -7.39
C GLU A 40 -23.78 -6.13 -7.30
N ARG A 41 -23.98 -6.63 -6.09
CA ARG A 41 -23.92 -8.08 -5.86
C ARG A 41 -25.21 -8.71 -6.31
N GLY A 42 -25.11 -9.66 -7.23
CA GLY A 42 -26.23 -10.54 -7.56
C GLY A 42 -26.61 -11.48 -6.40
N PRO A 43 -27.68 -12.25 -6.55
CA PRO A 43 -28.09 -13.27 -5.59
C PRO A 43 -26.94 -14.22 -5.24
N LYS A 44 -26.96 -14.75 -3.99
CA LYS A 44 -25.93 -15.72 -3.54
C LYS A 44 -25.91 -16.94 -4.47
N GLY A 45 -24.72 -17.25 -5.00
CA GLY A 45 -24.54 -18.37 -5.93
C GLY A 45 -24.66 -18.01 -7.42
N SER A 46 -25.06 -16.76 -7.77
CA SER A 46 -25.05 -16.33 -9.17
C SER A 46 -23.63 -16.19 -9.73
N PRO A 47 -23.42 -16.43 -11.03
CA PRO A 47 -22.13 -16.22 -11.66
C PRO A 47 -21.74 -14.73 -11.60
N ARG A 48 -20.44 -14.48 -11.53
CA ARG A 48 -19.93 -13.08 -11.51
C ARG A 48 -20.19 -12.41 -12.84
N SER A 49 -20.70 -11.16 -12.78
CA SER A 49 -20.88 -10.33 -13.96
C SER A 49 -19.54 -10.01 -14.63
N GLU A 50 -19.58 -9.66 -15.91
CA GLU A 50 -18.39 -9.25 -16.66
C GLU A 50 -17.72 -8.02 -16.02
N ALA A 51 -18.50 -7.03 -15.60
CA ALA A 51 -18.01 -5.86 -14.87
C ALA A 51 -17.27 -6.25 -13.58
N ALA A 52 -17.77 -7.26 -12.85
CA ALA A 52 -17.11 -7.77 -11.66
C ALA A 52 -15.77 -8.47 -11.97
N ARG A 53 -15.72 -9.21 -13.09
CA ARG A 53 -14.47 -9.87 -13.52
C ARG A 53 -13.42 -8.85 -13.94
N LEU A 54 -13.80 -7.87 -14.74
CA LEU A 54 -12.90 -6.79 -15.17
C LEU A 54 -12.37 -5.99 -13.98
N ARG A 55 -13.25 -5.62 -13.05
CA ARG A 55 -12.84 -4.95 -11.81
C ARG A 55 -11.83 -5.79 -11.02
N ASP A 56 -12.10 -7.08 -10.86
CA ASP A 56 -11.19 -7.98 -10.12
C ASP A 56 -9.83 -8.09 -10.81
N GLU A 57 -9.79 -8.18 -12.13
CA GLU A 57 -8.53 -8.20 -12.89
C GLU A 57 -7.73 -6.92 -12.68
N LYS A 58 -8.36 -5.77 -12.86
CA LYS A 58 -7.71 -4.46 -12.76
C LYS A 58 -7.27 -4.11 -11.34
N LEU A 59 -8.07 -4.45 -10.33
CA LEU A 59 -7.79 -4.12 -8.92
C LEU A 59 -7.12 -5.25 -8.16
N PHE A 60 -6.88 -6.42 -8.77
CA PHE A 60 -6.24 -7.55 -8.09
C PHE A 60 -4.94 -7.19 -7.36
N PRO A 61 -3.99 -6.43 -7.95
CA PRO A 61 -2.74 -6.09 -7.25
C PRO A 61 -2.98 -5.29 -5.96
N VAL A 62 -3.92 -4.34 -5.99
CA VAL A 62 -4.28 -3.49 -4.84
C VAL A 62 -5.04 -4.30 -3.79
N ASP A 63 -6.01 -5.11 -4.21
CA ASP A 63 -6.77 -5.97 -3.30
C ASP A 63 -5.86 -7.01 -2.62
N LEU A 64 -4.89 -7.58 -3.36
CA LEU A 64 -3.88 -8.47 -2.81
C LEU A 64 -2.99 -7.75 -1.79
N LEU A 65 -2.54 -6.54 -2.09
CA LEU A 65 -1.75 -5.74 -1.17
C LEU A 65 -2.54 -5.44 0.12
N HIS A 66 -3.79 -5.00 0.01
CA HIS A 66 -4.67 -4.76 1.15
C HIS A 66 -4.89 -6.02 1.98
N LYS A 67 -5.05 -7.18 1.33
CA LYS A 67 -5.17 -8.47 2.03
C LYS A 67 -3.90 -8.78 2.81
N ILE A 68 -2.73 -8.61 2.22
CA ILE A 68 -1.44 -8.85 2.87
C ILE A 68 -1.26 -7.91 4.07
N LEU A 69 -1.55 -6.61 3.90
CA LEU A 69 -1.46 -5.62 4.98
C LEU A 69 -2.36 -5.98 6.15
N ARG A 70 -3.63 -6.28 5.89
CA ARG A 70 -4.60 -6.68 6.94
C ARG A 70 -4.23 -7.97 7.64
N HIS A 71 -3.65 -8.92 6.91
CA HIS A 71 -3.21 -10.18 7.49
C HIS A 71 -1.93 -10.02 8.33
N SER A 72 -0.98 -9.22 7.87
CA SER A 72 0.35 -9.14 8.46
C SER A 72 0.50 -8.04 9.51
N LEU A 73 -0.32 -6.98 9.44
CA LEU A 73 -0.21 -5.82 10.31
C LEU A 73 -1.49 -5.63 11.13
N ALA A 74 -1.38 -5.74 12.44
CA ALA A 74 -2.52 -5.55 13.35
C ALA A 74 -3.17 -4.18 13.18
N HIS A 75 -2.38 -3.13 12.95
CA HIS A 75 -2.86 -1.75 12.76
C HIS A 75 -3.67 -1.54 11.47
N GLN A 76 -3.55 -2.45 10.50
CA GLN A 76 -4.25 -2.36 9.21
C GLN A 76 -5.49 -3.25 9.15
N ARG A 77 -5.79 -3.98 10.21
CA ARG A 77 -7.02 -4.77 10.31
C ARG A 77 -8.21 -3.83 10.44
N ARG A 78 -9.34 -4.26 9.89
CA ARG A 78 -10.62 -3.61 10.20
C ARG A 78 -10.92 -3.84 11.69
N GLU A 79 -11.55 -2.88 12.34
CA GLU A 79 -12.00 -3.04 13.74
C GLU A 79 -10.88 -3.51 14.67
N THR A 80 -9.73 -2.86 14.61
CA THR A 80 -8.60 -3.18 15.48
C THR A 80 -8.50 -2.21 16.64
N ILE A 81 -8.19 -2.74 17.84
CA ILE A 81 -7.76 -1.94 19.00
C ILE A 81 -6.31 -1.49 18.87
N ALA A 82 -5.52 -2.18 18.03
CA ALA A 82 -4.12 -1.86 17.77
C ALA A 82 -3.97 -0.74 16.72
N PHE A 83 -4.76 0.31 16.81
CA PHE A 83 -4.75 1.41 15.86
C PHE A 83 -3.44 2.22 15.95
N GLY A 84 -2.80 2.46 14.80
CA GLY A 84 -1.61 3.29 14.72
C GLY A 84 -1.93 4.77 14.94
N ARG A 85 -1.55 5.32 16.09
CA ARG A 85 -1.93 6.68 16.51
C ARG A 85 -1.08 7.80 15.92
N ARG A 86 0.05 7.47 15.28
CA ARG A 86 0.95 8.44 14.63
C ARG A 86 1.19 8.05 13.18
N LEU A 87 1.09 9.01 12.28
CA LEU A 87 1.35 8.78 10.86
C LEU A 87 2.79 8.34 10.60
N ASN A 88 3.75 8.90 11.33
CA ASN A 88 5.16 8.48 11.23
C ASN A 88 5.32 6.97 11.45
N ALA A 89 4.70 6.43 12.50
CA ALA A 89 4.77 4.99 12.80
C ALA A 89 4.10 4.14 11.72
N LEU A 90 2.96 4.60 11.19
CA LEU A 90 2.29 3.92 10.07
C LEU A 90 3.15 3.92 8.82
N MET A 91 3.78 5.04 8.47
CA MET A 91 4.68 5.14 7.33
C MET A 91 5.92 4.24 7.49
N GLU A 92 6.56 4.24 8.66
CA GLU A 92 7.70 3.38 8.95
C GLU A 92 7.34 1.90 8.78
N GLN A 93 6.18 1.48 9.28
CA GLN A 93 5.67 0.12 9.06
C GLN A 93 5.42 -0.19 7.58
N MET A 94 4.87 0.76 6.82
CA MET A 94 4.63 0.56 5.39
C MET A 94 5.94 0.39 4.62
N PHE A 95 6.98 1.16 4.95
CA PHE A 95 8.31 0.98 4.36
C PHE A 95 8.91 -0.40 4.68
N LEU A 96 8.87 -0.82 5.94
CA LEU A 96 9.33 -2.16 6.33
C LEU A 96 8.53 -3.26 5.63
N THR A 97 7.22 -3.09 5.50
CA THR A 97 6.35 -4.03 4.79
C THR A 97 6.68 -4.09 3.31
N ALA A 98 6.97 -2.95 2.68
CA ALA A 98 7.37 -2.88 1.28
C ALA A 98 8.70 -3.62 1.06
N VAL A 99 9.69 -3.41 1.92
CA VAL A 99 10.97 -4.13 1.85
C VAL A 99 10.77 -5.62 2.07
N TRP A 100 10.06 -6.00 3.13
CA TRP A 100 9.74 -7.39 3.41
C TRP A 100 9.03 -8.08 2.25
N ARG A 101 7.99 -7.47 1.71
CA ARG A 101 7.18 -8.04 0.62
C ARG A 101 7.99 -8.19 -0.66
N ASN A 102 8.81 -7.19 -0.99
CA ASN A 102 9.50 -7.13 -2.27
C ASN A 102 10.83 -7.90 -2.28
N PHE A 103 11.57 -7.92 -1.18
CA PHE A 103 12.93 -8.46 -1.15
C PHE A 103 13.09 -9.70 -0.27
N VAL A 104 12.24 -9.88 0.74
CA VAL A 104 12.39 -10.95 1.74
C VAL A 104 11.38 -12.07 1.55
N LYS A 105 10.10 -11.73 1.32
CA LYS A 105 9.02 -12.71 1.21
C LYS A 105 8.95 -13.31 -0.19
N LYS A 106 8.85 -14.64 -0.27
CA LYS A 106 8.55 -15.34 -1.53
C LYS A 106 7.18 -14.91 -2.08
N ARG A 107 7.02 -14.92 -3.40
CA ARG A 107 5.73 -14.67 -4.05
C ARG A 107 4.70 -15.74 -3.70
N SER A 108 5.14 -16.99 -3.62
CA SER A 108 4.29 -18.12 -3.27
C SER A 108 5.01 -18.99 -2.25
N GLU A 109 4.35 -19.34 -1.17
CA GLU A 109 4.85 -20.30 -0.18
C GLU A 109 4.70 -21.75 -0.68
N ARG A 110 3.79 -21.99 -1.63
CA ARG A 110 3.55 -23.32 -2.20
C ARG A 110 4.60 -23.73 -3.23
N VAL A 111 5.26 -22.75 -3.84
CA VAL A 111 6.29 -22.99 -4.87
C VAL A 111 7.65 -22.68 -4.26
N SER A 112 8.45 -23.71 -4.01
CA SER A 112 9.74 -23.58 -3.30
C SER A 112 10.72 -22.61 -3.97
N LYS A 113 10.72 -22.54 -5.30
CA LYS A 113 11.59 -21.67 -6.11
C LYS A 113 10.92 -20.39 -6.58
N SER A 114 9.81 -19.97 -5.96
CA SER A 114 9.04 -18.79 -6.38
C SER A 114 9.81 -17.51 -6.07
N GLY A 115 10.89 -17.18 -6.12
CA GLY A 115 11.58 -15.91 -5.89
C GLY A 115 10.77 -14.82 -5.18
N THR A 116 11.35 -13.68 -5.01
CA THR A 116 10.64 -12.48 -4.50
C THR A 116 10.16 -11.61 -5.67
N PRO A 117 9.23 -10.66 -5.45
CA PRO A 117 8.86 -9.70 -6.48
C PRO A 117 10.06 -8.95 -7.08
N ALA A 118 11.02 -8.54 -6.26
CA ALA A 118 12.22 -7.85 -6.72
C ALA A 118 13.12 -8.73 -7.61
N MET A 119 13.19 -10.03 -7.32
CA MET A 119 13.91 -10.98 -8.19
C MET A 119 13.22 -11.11 -9.56
N HIS A 120 11.89 -11.13 -9.60
CA HIS A 120 11.15 -11.20 -10.86
C HIS A 120 11.29 -9.93 -11.70
N LEU A 121 11.54 -8.79 -11.07
CA LEU A 121 11.80 -7.52 -11.75
C LEU A 121 13.29 -7.31 -12.08
N GLY A 122 14.15 -8.28 -11.80
CA GLY A 122 15.59 -8.17 -12.05
C GLY A 122 16.34 -7.19 -11.14
N LEU A 123 15.69 -6.71 -10.05
CA LEU A 123 16.30 -5.77 -9.10
C LEU A 123 17.30 -6.44 -8.15
N THR A 124 17.22 -7.75 -8.01
CA THR A 124 18.16 -8.57 -7.23
C THR A 124 18.15 -9.99 -7.75
N SER A 125 19.30 -10.66 -7.68
CA SER A 125 19.44 -12.07 -8.06
C SER A 125 19.04 -13.05 -6.97
N GLU A 126 18.96 -12.58 -5.71
CA GLU A 126 18.71 -13.42 -4.56
C GLU A 126 17.69 -12.82 -3.59
N ARG A 127 17.10 -13.68 -2.78
CA ARG A 127 16.25 -13.27 -1.67
C ARG A 127 17.10 -12.66 -0.55
N TRP A 128 16.71 -11.50 -0.06
CA TRP A 128 17.42 -10.85 1.04
C TRP A 128 17.09 -11.52 2.39
N PRO A 129 18.10 -11.92 3.17
CA PRO A 129 17.91 -12.25 4.57
C PRO A 129 17.66 -10.99 5.40
N TRP A 130 17.00 -11.12 6.53
CA TRP A 130 16.76 -9.99 7.43
C TRP A 130 18.04 -9.31 7.92
N SER A 131 19.12 -10.08 8.12
CA SER A 131 20.44 -9.53 8.44
C SER A 131 20.90 -8.48 7.44
N ARG A 132 20.68 -8.73 6.12
CA ARG A 132 21.01 -7.76 5.07
C ARG A 132 20.12 -6.52 5.13
N VAL A 133 18.84 -6.68 5.46
CA VAL A 133 17.90 -5.55 5.59
C VAL A 133 18.33 -4.66 6.77
N PHE A 134 18.64 -5.24 7.92
CA PHE A 134 19.01 -4.48 9.11
C PHE A 134 20.44 -3.94 9.10
N SER A 135 21.34 -4.52 8.33
CA SER A 135 22.71 -4.02 8.16
C SER A 135 22.81 -2.76 7.30
N ARG A 136 21.75 -2.40 6.57
CA ARG A 136 21.76 -1.25 5.66
C ARG A 136 20.68 -0.26 6.05
N ARG A 137 21.02 1.03 5.99
CA ARG A 137 19.99 2.08 6.02
C ARG A 137 19.19 2.01 4.72
N LEU A 138 17.86 2.01 4.82
CA LEU A 138 16.97 2.05 3.65
C LEU A 138 17.20 3.30 2.80
N PHE A 139 17.50 4.41 3.45
CA PHE A 139 17.87 5.67 2.82
C PHE A 139 19.25 6.07 3.32
N PRO A 140 20.32 5.80 2.53
CA PRO A 140 21.65 6.28 2.87
C PRO A 140 21.64 7.80 3.04
N ALA A 141 22.44 8.33 3.97
CA ALA A 141 22.49 9.78 4.24
C ALA A 141 22.83 10.63 3.00
N ARG A 142 23.43 10.00 1.98
CA ARG A 142 23.81 10.64 0.70
C ARG A 142 22.69 10.60 -0.36
N THR A 143 21.60 9.86 -0.13
CA THR A 143 20.48 9.84 -1.08
C THR A 143 19.66 11.11 -0.87
N ALA A 144 19.53 11.90 -1.93
CA ALA A 144 18.62 13.03 -1.94
C ALA A 144 17.18 12.50 -1.81
N THR A 145 16.54 12.79 -0.71
CA THR A 145 15.14 12.47 -0.48
C THR A 145 14.30 13.73 -0.64
N PRO A 146 13.05 13.63 -1.14
CA PRO A 146 12.15 14.76 -1.13
C PRO A 146 12.05 15.37 0.27
N PRO A 147 11.94 16.70 0.43
CA PRO A 147 11.99 17.37 1.73
C PRO A 147 11.03 16.80 2.77
N LEU A 148 9.78 16.51 2.36
CA LEU A 148 8.79 15.90 3.25
C LEU A 148 9.26 14.54 3.78
N TRP A 149 9.83 13.71 2.93
CA TRP A 149 10.33 12.39 3.32
C TRP A 149 11.56 12.49 4.21
N ALA A 150 12.45 13.43 3.93
CA ALA A 150 13.61 13.70 4.77
C ALA A 150 13.17 14.10 6.20
N HIS A 151 12.19 14.98 6.31
CA HIS A 151 11.65 15.40 7.61
C HIS A 151 11.01 14.25 8.38
N LEU A 152 10.18 13.44 7.72
CA LEU A 152 9.55 12.27 8.34
C LEU A 152 10.59 11.21 8.73
N TYR A 153 11.52 10.88 7.84
CA TYR A 153 12.55 9.88 8.06
C TYR A 153 13.51 10.25 9.19
N ARG A 154 13.92 11.52 9.25
CA ARG A 154 14.81 12.03 10.30
C ARG A 154 14.06 12.37 11.58
N ARG A 155 12.75 12.21 11.61
CA ARG A 155 11.86 12.58 12.73
C ARG A 155 11.99 14.06 13.15
N LEU A 156 12.35 14.92 12.22
CA LEU A 156 12.35 16.38 12.43
C LEU A 156 10.91 16.91 12.54
N TRP A 157 9.99 16.23 11.91
CA TRP A 157 8.56 16.46 12.05
C TRP A 157 7.86 15.20 12.56
N THR A 158 7.16 15.32 13.67
CA THR A 158 6.38 14.24 14.26
C THR A 158 4.91 14.63 14.19
N THR A 159 4.12 13.80 13.53
CA THR A 159 2.67 14.04 13.46
C THR A 159 2.03 13.95 14.83
N PRO A 160 0.97 14.75 15.10
CA PRO A 160 0.22 14.64 16.34
C PRO A 160 -0.42 13.24 16.45
N LEU A 161 -0.74 12.86 17.68
CA LEU A 161 -1.52 11.64 17.91
C LEU A 161 -2.93 11.80 17.35
N TYR A 162 -3.40 10.81 16.61
CA TYR A 162 -4.79 10.75 16.22
C TYR A 162 -5.67 10.58 17.47
N LYS A 163 -6.79 11.30 17.50
CA LYS A 163 -7.81 11.11 18.52
C LYS A 163 -8.38 9.70 18.40
N ASN A 164 -8.83 9.15 19.53
CA ASN A 164 -9.57 7.89 19.52
C ASN A 164 -10.85 8.06 18.68
N ASN A 165 -11.20 7.02 17.94
CA ASN A 165 -12.44 7.00 17.20
C ASN A 165 -13.61 6.79 18.18
N THR A 166 -14.19 7.90 18.66
CA THR A 166 -15.32 7.88 19.59
C THR A 166 -16.62 7.31 18.98
N ARG A 167 -16.66 7.18 17.64
CA ARG A 167 -17.82 6.60 16.93
C ARG A 167 -17.75 5.07 16.86
N HIS A 168 -16.60 4.49 17.13
CA HIS A 168 -16.46 3.04 17.16
C HIS A 168 -17.05 2.50 18.45
N GLN A 169 -18.29 2.08 18.38
CA GLN A 169 -18.89 1.34 19.49
C GLN A 169 -18.29 -0.08 19.47
N LEU A 170 -17.41 -0.36 20.41
CA LEU A 170 -16.77 -1.66 20.64
C LEU A 170 -17.79 -2.73 21.11
N LYS A 171 -19.04 -2.69 20.67
CA LYS A 171 -20.06 -3.67 21.05
C LYS A 171 -19.74 -5.11 20.64
N LEU A 172 -18.71 -5.30 19.81
CA LEU A 172 -18.36 -6.63 19.25
C LEU A 172 -16.86 -6.95 19.38
N ALA A 173 -16.15 -6.33 20.30
CA ALA A 173 -14.72 -6.61 20.52
C ALA A 173 -14.45 -7.77 21.49
N PHE A 174 -15.48 -8.54 21.84
CA PHE A 174 -15.39 -9.75 22.67
C PHE A 174 -16.34 -10.81 22.14
#